data_b238268c579098d4345fcc99a03ee0d5
#
_entry.id   b238268c579098d4345fcc99a03ee0d5
#
_cell.length_a   1.000
_cell.length_b   1.000
_cell.length_c   1.000
_cell.angle_alpha   90.00
_cell.angle_beta   90.00
_cell.angle_gamma   90.00
#
_symmetry.space_group_name_H-M   'P 1'
#
loop_
_entity.id
_entity.type
_entity.pdbx_description
1 polymer ?
#
loop_
_entity_poly.entity_id
_entity_poly.type
_entity_poly.pdbx_seq_one_letter_code
_entity_poly.pdbx_strand_id
1 'polypeptide(L)'
;MSRITRANSVVNRSIARVLALIERVGNRLPDPATLFVILGAAVLLLSVVGSQMGWSVVDPREPAKSITVDNLLDSESVRWMFTSALRNFLDFPPLAIVLVAMLGIGVAERTGLFPSMLKMIVTVTPSWLLTPVVVFIGVNASAAADSGYVVLPPLAAGVFAMVGRSPVVGIAAATFGIAGGFSANVAITSLDPLLSSLTQQAARSIDPAAIVAPTANYWFMLFSTFFLTALGWLITDKVVEPRFTPTEVQAQITCGGLSVGDGSINASERKGLWAAIIAFVLTGAVFVAMTLIPGAPLSGDVTRPGTTALVPAWSEALIPIILFLFLVPGVVYGIVSGEIRSDRGVANRMTESMSSMGSYIVLAFFAGQAIAWFRQSNLAIVIGVEGGQLIRSIDFGEGSIIAAIVLLCATINLFISSASAKWAFLAPILVPMLASAGMTPELVQAAYRVGDSVTNPIAPLSPYLVIILIVIRRYQPTAGLGTLISLLIPYCAASLVLWTGVLIAWNALGIPLGP
;
A
#
# COMPACT_ATOMS: atom_id res chain seq x y z
N MET A 1 -3.60 -44.17 -12.47
CA MET A 1 -3.03 -42.87 -12.01
C MET A 1 -2.59 -42.12 -13.26
N SER A 2 -3.37 -41.10 -13.68
CA SER A 2 -3.17 -40.43 -14.96
C SER A 2 -1.94 -39.51 -14.95
N ARG A 3 -1.36 -39.22 -16.14
CA ARG A 3 -0.23 -38.29 -16.32
C ARG A 3 -0.50 -36.90 -15.69
N ILE A 4 -1.76 -36.50 -15.58
CA ILE A 4 -2.23 -35.23 -14.98
C ILE A 4 -1.96 -35.20 -13.46
N THR A 5 -2.18 -36.32 -12.74
CA THR A 5 -1.94 -36.40 -11.29
C THR A 5 -0.44 -36.36 -10.95
N ARG A 6 0.43 -36.87 -11.82
CA ARG A 6 1.88 -36.77 -11.67
C ARG A 6 2.42 -35.37 -11.97
N ALA A 7 1.92 -34.70 -13.00
CA ALA A 7 2.31 -33.34 -13.32
C ALA A 7 1.94 -32.37 -12.20
N ASN A 8 0.72 -32.47 -11.65
CA ASN A 8 0.28 -31.67 -10.50
C ASN A 8 1.13 -31.92 -9.23
N SER A 9 1.60 -33.15 -9.02
CA SER A 9 2.47 -33.47 -7.86
C SER A 9 3.88 -32.90 -7.99
N VAL A 10 4.43 -32.81 -9.20
CA VAL A 10 5.76 -32.23 -9.47
C VAL A 10 5.70 -30.70 -9.39
N VAL A 11 4.69 -30.09 -9.99
CA VAL A 11 4.45 -28.62 -9.92
C VAL A 11 4.23 -28.20 -8.47
N ASN A 12 3.40 -28.93 -7.70
CA ASN A 12 3.18 -28.66 -6.28
C ASN A 12 4.47 -28.80 -5.44
N ARG A 13 5.34 -29.77 -5.75
CA ARG A 13 6.63 -29.92 -5.04
C ARG A 13 7.61 -28.80 -5.37
N SER A 14 7.66 -28.35 -6.62
CA SER A 14 8.54 -27.25 -7.03
C SER A 14 8.07 -25.93 -6.43
N ILE A 15 6.78 -25.65 -6.47
CA ILE A 15 6.17 -24.48 -5.80
C ILE A 15 6.44 -24.56 -4.29
N ALA A 16 6.22 -25.70 -3.65
CA ALA A 16 6.48 -25.87 -2.23
C ALA A 16 7.96 -25.62 -1.85
N ARG A 17 8.92 -26.04 -2.70
CA ARG A 17 10.35 -25.77 -2.47
C ARG A 17 10.69 -24.27 -2.61
N VAL A 18 10.16 -23.61 -3.63
CA VAL A 18 10.35 -22.16 -3.82
C VAL A 18 9.76 -21.40 -2.64
N LEU A 19 8.55 -21.77 -2.20
CA LEU A 19 7.90 -21.16 -1.04
C LEU A 19 8.69 -21.40 0.25
N ALA A 20 9.16 -22.63 0.49
CA ALA A 20 10.00 -22.94 1.65
C ALA A 20 11.34 -22.18 1.62
N LEU A 21 11.88 -21.91 0.43
CA LEU A 21 13.08 -21.07 0.28
C LEU A 21 12.76 -19.62 0.61
N ILE A 22 11.67 -19.07 0.06
CA ILE A 22 11.24 -17.69 0.32
C ILE A 22 10.91 -17.51 1.80
N GLU A 23 10.19 -18.45 2.41
CA GLU A 23 9.89 -18.45 3.84
C GLU A 23 11.17 -18.51 4.69
N ARG A 24 12.12 -19.39 4.34
CA ARG A 24 13.39 -19.51 5.06
C ARG A 24 14.25 -18.25 4.94
N VAL A 25 14.32 -17.67 3.75
CA VAL A 25 15.06 -16.42 3.52
C VAL A 25 14.35 -15.26 4.21
N GLY A 26 13.02 -15.16 4.06
CA GLY A 26 12.22 -14.09 4.64
C GLY A 26 12.23 -14.10 6.17
N ASN A 27 12.13 -15.30 6.80
CA ASN A 27 12.22 -15.43 8.26
C ASN A 27 13.62 -15.09 8.83
N ARG A 28 14.65 -14.97 7.96
CA ARG A 28 15.99 -14.49 8.33
C ARG A 28 16.15 -12.99 8.12
N LEU A 29 15.22 -12.35 7.43
CA LEU A 29 15.26 -10.89 7.31
C LEU A 29 15.01 -10.25 8.68
N PRO A 30 15.80 -9.24 9.04
CA PRO A 30 15.58 -8.51 10.28
C PRO A 30 14.27 -7.71 10.21
N ASP A 31 13.79 -7.31 11.39
CA ASP A 31 12.68 -6.35 11.52
C ASP A 31 12.93 -5.09 10.67
N PRO A 32 11.91 -4.46 10.09
CA PRO A 32 12.05 -3.25 9.29
C PRO A 32 12.87 -2.14 9.96
N ALA A 33 12.73 -1.92 11.27
CA ALA A 33 13.55 -0.95 11.98
C ALA A 33 15.04 -1.34 11.98
N THR A 34 15.35 -2.64 12.14
CA THR A 34 16.71 -3.18 12.05
C THR A 34 17.29 -3.04 10.65
N LEU A 35 16.45 -3.18 9.60
CA LEU A 35 16.90 -2.92 8.21
C LEU A 35 17.39 -1.48 8.04
N PHE A 36 16.72 -0.50 8.64
CA PHE A 36 17.20 0.88 8.61
C PHE A 36 18.48 1.11 9.42
N VAL A 37 18.68 0.39 10.52
CA VAL A 37 19.97 0.39 11.24
C VAL A 37 21.09 -0.15 10.34
N ILE A 38 20.85 -1.26 9.64
CA ILE A 38 21.80 -1.84 8.69
C ILE A 38 22.06 -0.87 7.53
N LEU A 39 21.01 -0.24 6.99
CA LEU A 39 21.14 0.76 5.93
C LEU A 39 21.98 1.95 6.42
N GLY A 40 21.71 2.46 7.61
CA GLY A 40 22.50 3.54 8.22
C GLY A 40 23.98 3.15 8.36
N ALA A 41 24.26 1.95 8.85
CA ALA A 41 25.63 1.43 8.93
C ALA A 41 26.28 1.31 7.54
N ALA A 42 25.55 0.84 6.53
CA ALA A 42 26.04 0.77 5.15
C ALA A 42 26.33 2.18 4.59
N VAL A 43 25.46 3.16 4.85
CA VAL A 43 25.69 4.57 4.47
C VAL A 43 26.97 5.12 5.10
N LEU A 44 27.20 4.86 6.40
CA LEU A 44 28.43 5.28 7.07
C LEU A 44 29.67 4.65 6.42
N LEU A 45 29.66 3.35 6.15
CA LEU A 45 30.77 2.67 5.48
C LEU A 45 31.00 3.20 4.08
N LEU A 46 29.92 3.36 3.28
CA LEU A 46 30.02 3.88 1.91
C LEU A 46 30.49 5.34 1.90
N SER A 47 30.13 6.15 2.88
CA SER A 47 30.58 7.53 2.99
C SER A 47 32.10 7.62 3.21
N VAL A 48 32.66 6.73 4.06
CA VAL A 48 34.11 6.65 4.27
C VAL A 48 34.82 6.19 3.01
N VAL A 49 34.36 5.09 2.40
CA VAL A 49 34.96 4.56 1.18
C VAL A 49 34.86 5.55 0.03
N GLY A 50 33.69 6.13 -0.19
CA GLY A 50 33.46 7.11 -1.26
C GLY A 50 34.29 8.36 -1.10
N SER A 51 34.41 8.89 0.12
CA SER A 51 35.27 10.05 0.42
C SER A 51 36.74 9.72 0.21
N GLN A 52 37.25 8.57 0.65
CA GLN A 52 38.65 8.15 0.44
C GLN A 52 38.95 7.87 -1.03
N MET A 53 37.99 7.35 -1.80
CA MET A 53 38.16 7.11 -3.25
C MET A 53 37.87 8.34 -4.10
N GLY A 54 37.46 9.46 -3.51
CA GLY A 54 37.17 10.70 -4.22
C GLY A 54 35.95 10.62 -5.14
N TRP A 55 34.91 9.83 -4.74
CA TRP A 55 33.69 9.76 -5.53
C TRP A 55 33.04 11.12 -5.67
N SER A 56 32.84 11.57 -6.90
CA SER A 56 32.29 12.88 -7.21
C SER A 56 31.49 12.84 -8.50
N VAL A 57 30.47 13.69 -8.58
CA VAL A 57 29.68 13.93 -9.79
C VAL A 57 29.52 15.41 -10.04
N VAL A 58 29.25 15.78 -11.27
CA VAL A 58 28.87 17.16 -11.62
C VAL A 58 27.50 17.44 -11.00
N ASP A 59 27.34 18.57 -10.32
CA ASP A 59 26.06 18.96 -9.73
C ASP A 59 25.03 19.15 -10.85
N PRO A 60 23.92 18.39 -10.84
CA PRO A 60 22.86 18.56 -11.85
C PRO A 60 22.23 19.95 -11.86
N ARG A 61 22.35 20.71 -10.76
CA ARG A 61 21.77 22.04 -10.57
C ARG A 61 22.74 23.17 -10.96
N GLU A 62 24.03 22.92 -10.75
CA GLU A 62 25.11 23.88 -11.04
C GLU A 62 26.26 23.14 -11.75
N PRO A 63 26.21 23.00 -13.09
CA PRO A 63 27.21 22.24 -13.86
C PRO A 63 28.67 22.70 -13.70
N ALA A 64 28.90 23.88 -13.13
CA ALA A 64 30.23 24.38 -12.81
C ALA A 64 30.81 23.83 -11.49
N LYS A 65 29.99 23.13 -10.69
CA LYS A 65 30.41 22.55 -9.41
C LYS A 65 30.41 21.04 -9.47
N SER A 66 31.29 20.41 -8.71
CA SER A 66 31.27 18.97 -8.43
C SER A 66 30.84 18.75 -7.00
N ILE A 67 30.00 17.72 -6.81
CA ILE A 67 29.59 17.23 -5.49
C ILE A 67 30.43 16.00 -5.19
N THR A 68 31.12 16.02 -4.05
CA THR A 68 31.92 14.90 -3.53
C THR A 68 31.19 14.21 -2.41
N VAL A 69 31.48 12.91 -2.19
CA VAL A 69 30.98 12.17 -1.04
C VAL A 69 31.70 12.63 0.23
N ASP A 70 30.94 13.03 1.24
CA ASP A 70 31.46 13.46 2.54
C ASP A 70 31.65 12.28 3.49
N ASN A 71 32.73 12.29 4.28
CA ASN A 71 33.01 11.28 5.29
C ASN A 71 32.17 11.53 6.55
N LEU A 72 31.17 10.70 6.80
CA LEU A 72 30.32 10.85 7.98
C LEU A 72 30.96 10.39 9.30
N LEU A 73 32.14 9.81 9.28
CA LEU A 73 32.86 9.40 10.50
C LEU A 73 33.93 10.43 10.93
N ASP A 74 33.97 11.60 10.31
CA ASP A 74 34.77 12.70 10.83
C ASP A 74 34.14 13.33 12.10
N SER A 75 34.91 14.07 12.83
CA SER A 75 34.52 14.65 14.13
C SER A 75 33.32 15.61 14.03
N GLU A 76 33.20 16.35 12.93
CA GLU A 76 32.12 17.30 12.69
C GLU A 76 30.83 16.58 12.32
N SER A 77 30.89 15.64 11.40
CA SER A 77 29.77 14.82 10.98
C SER A 77 29.22 13.96 12.12
N VAL A 78 30.08 13.35 12.93
CA VAL A 78 29.65 12.61 14.12
C VAL A 78 28.93 13.53 15.11
N ARG A 79 29.45 14.73 15.37
CA ARG A 79 28.75 15.72 16.20
C ARG A 79 27.39 16.06 15.62
N TRP A 80 27.31 16.31 14.30
CA TRP A 80 26.06 16.60 13.63
C TRP A 80 25.05 15.45 13.77
N MET A 81 25.46 14.19 13.58
CA MET A 81 24.57 13.03 13.74
C MET A 81 23.89 13.01 15.12
N PHE A 82 24.63 13.27 16.19
CA PHE A 82 24.05 13.30 17.54
C PHE A 82 23.18 14.53 17.79
N THR A 83 23.61 15.70 17.35
CA THR A 83 22.88 16.95 17.60
C THR A 83 21.62 17.09 16.75
N SER A 84 21.60 16.47 15.57
CA SER A 84 20.46 16.49 14.64
C SER A 84 19.47 15.33 14.85
N ALA A 85 19.81 14.32 15.67
CA ALA A 85 19.05 13.09 15.77
C ALA A 85 17.56 13.28 16.11
N LEU A 86 17.27 14.17 17.05
CA LEU A 86 15.88 14.48 17.40
C LEU A 86 15.15 15.20 16.25
N ARG A 87 15.83 16.13 15.61
CA ARG A 87 15.27 16.87 14.48
C ARG A 87 15.02 15.96 13.27
N ASN A 88 15.96 15.07 12.93
CA ASN A 88 15.79 14.09 11.85
C ASN A 88 14.56 13.20 12.07
N PHE A 89 14.24 12.88 13.33
CA PHE A 89 13.04 12.13 13.67
C PHE A 89 11.76 12.98 13.52
N LEU A 90 11.75 14.19 14.08
CA LEU A 90 10.57 15.07 14.02
C LEU A 90 10.27 15.57 12.58
N ASP A 91 11.33 15.85 11.82
CA ASP A 91 11.23 16.30 10.43
C ASP A 91 11.06 15.12 9.45
N PHE A 92 10.94 13.87 9.92
CA PHE A 92 10.63 12.73 9.07
C PHE A 92 9.17 12.84 8.58
N PRO A 93 8.94 13.24 7.31
CA PRO A 93 7.62 13.69 6.86
C PRO A 93 6.50 12.68 7.09
N PRO A 94 6.73 11.35 6.91
CA PRO A 94 5.67 10.38 7.10
C PRO A 94 5.19 10.26 8.56
N LEU A 95 5.99 10.63 9.55
CA LEU A 95 5.65 10.42 10.97
C LEU A 95 4.34 11.15 11.35
N ALA A 96 4.31 12.46 11.20
CA ALA A 96 3.16 13.26 11.56
C ALA A 96 1.94 12.97 10.66
N ILE A 97 2.17 12.79 9.35
CA ILE A 97 1.15 12.51 8.35
C ILE A 97 0.35 11.24 8.73
N VAL A 98 1.07 10.15 9.00
CA VAL A 98 0.44 8.86 9.31
C VAL A 98 -0.27 8.90 10.67
N LEU A 99 0.38 9.45 11.71
CA LEU A 99 -0.23 9.52 13.02
C LEU A 99 -1.53 10.33 13.01
N VAL A 100 -1.55 11.49 12.34
CA VAL A 100 -2.75 12.33 12.26
C VAL A 100 -3.85 11.64 11.46
N ALA A 101 -3.55 11.06 10.30
CA ALA A 101 -4.55 10.34 9.50
C ALA A 101 -5.16 9.16 10.26
N MET A 102 -4.33 8.41 10.99
CA MET A 102 -4.75 7.23 11.77
C MET A 102 -5.61 7.59 12.99
N LEU A 103 -5.60 8.82 13.48
CA LEU A 103 -6.56 9.24 14.52
C LEU A 103 -8.02 9.15 14.01
N GLY A 104 -8.27 9.54 12.75
CA GLY A 104 -9.62 9.45 12.16
C GLY A 104 -9.96 8.05 11.65
N ILE A 105 -9.10 7.48 10.82
CA ILE A 105 -9.29 6.16 10.22
C ILE A 105 -9.42 5.09 11.30
N GLY A 106 -8.56 5.14 12.33
CA GLY A 106 -8.59 4.17 13.42
C GLY A 106 -9.86 4.21 14.27
N VAL A 107 -10.49 5.38 14.45
CA VAL A 107 -11.81 5.46 15.11
C VAL A 107 -12.87 4.80 14.24
N ALA A 108 -12.91 5.12 12.93
CA ALA A 108 -13.85 4.49 11.99
C ALA A 108 -13.71 2.97 11.94
N GLU A 109 -12.48 2.45 11.98
CA GLU A 109 -12.20 1.02 12.02
C GLU A 109 -12.68 0.39 13.34
N ARG A 110 -12.27 0.95 14.48
CA ARG A 110 -12.53 0.37 15.81
C ARG A 110 -13.97 0.50 16.29
N THR A 111 -14.77 1.36 15.68
CA THR A 111 -16.23 1.42 15.90
C THR A 111 -16.98 0.37 15.11
N GLY A 112 -16.37 -0.33 14.17
CA GLY A 112 -17.03 -1.32 13.32
C GLY A 112 -17.71 -0.72 12.09
N LEU A 113 -17.48 0.56 11.76
CA LEU A 113 -18.06 1.21 10.57
C LEU A 113 -17.67 0.46 9.29
N PHE A 114 -16.38 0.18 9.08
CA PHE A 114 -15.91 -0.52 7.88
C PHE A 114 -16.46 -1.95 7.76
N PRO A 115 -16.38 -2.81 8.80
CA PRO A 115 -17.01 -4.13 8.76
C PRO A 115 -18.49 -4.10 8.39
N SER A 116 -19.26 -3.18 8.99
CA SER A 116 -20.70 -3.06 8.71
C SER A 116 -20.99 -2.56 7.30
N MET A 117 -20.16 -1.64 6.78
CA MET A 117 -20.25 -1.17 5.40
C MET A 117 -19.99 -2.31 4.40
N LEU A 118 -18.95 -3.13 4.63
CA LEU A 118 -18.64 -4.29 3.80
C LEU A 118 -19.78 -5.30 3.80
N LYS A 119 -20.35 -5.63 4.97
CA LYS A 119 -21.52 -6.50 5.10
C LYS A 119 -22.72 -5.98 4.28
N MET A 120 -23.03 -4.68 4.38
CA MET A 120 -24.16 -4.09 3.68
C MET A 120 -24.02 -4.23 2.16
N ILE A 121 -22.87 -3.89 1.62
CA ILE A 121 -22.66 -3.91 0.16
C ILE A 121 -22.79 -5.34 -0.39
N VAL A 122 -22.17 -6.31 0.26
CA VAL A 122 -22.18 -7.71 -0.21
C VAL A 122 -23.60 -8.30 -0.13
N THR A 123 -24.35 -8.05 0.95
CA THR A 123 -25.69 -8.65 1.15
C THR A 123 -26.76 -8.12 0.19
N VAL A 124 -26.63 -6.91 -0.35
CA VAL A 124 -27.57 -6.34 -1.32
C VAL A 124 -27.22 -6.64 -2.78
N THR A 125 -26.10 -7.33 -3.04
CA THR A 125 -25.56 -7.55 -4.38
C THR A 125 -26.27 -8.70 -5.10
N PRO A 126 -26.79 -8.51 -6.33
CA PRO A 126 -27.32 -9.60 -7.15
C PRO A 126 -26.25 -10.65 -7.49
N SER A 127 -26.67 -11.92 -7.63
CA SER A 127 -25.75 -13.05 -7.85
C SER A 127 -24.80 -12.90 -9.06
N TRP A 128 -25.25 -12.27 -10.14
CA TRP A 128 -24.43 -12.04 -11.33
C TRP A 128 -23.35 -10.96 -11.16
N LEU A 129 -23.55 -10.03 -10.21
CA LEU A 129 -22.56 -9.01 -9.85
C LEU A 129 -21.71 -9.41 -8.65
N LEU A 130 -21.92 -10.58 -8.08
CA LEU A 130 -21.30 -10.98 -6.83
C LEU A 130 -19.77 -10.97 -6.92
N THR A 131 -19.18 -11.58 -7.95
CA THR A 131 -17.72 -11.62 -8.11
C THR A 131 -17.12 -10.21 -8.32
N PRO A 132 -17.59 -9.40 -9.28
CA PRO A 132 -17.02 -8.07 -9.45
C PRO A 132 -17.20 -7.17 -8.24
N VAL A 133 -18.34 -7.29 -7.52
CA VAL A 133 -18.55 -6.50 -6.30
C VAL A 133 -17.61 -6.94 -5.17
N VAL A 134 -17.42 -8.24 -4.96
CA VAL A 134 -16.49 -8.76 -3.94
C VAL A 134 -15.06 -8.30 -4.25
N VAL A 135 -14.62 -8.38 -5.52
CA VAL A 135 -13.29 -7.89 -5.92
C VAL A 135 -13.19 -6.39 -5.76
N PHE A 136 -14.19 -5.60 -6.19
CA PHE A 136 -14.21 -4.15 -6.06
C PHE A 136 -14.12 -3.68 -4.60
N ILE A 137 -14.90 -4.31 -3.72
CA ILE A 137 -14.83 -4.05 -2.28
C ILE A 137 -13.44 -4.41 -1.76
N GLY A 138 -12.90 -5.56 -2.17
CA GLY A 138 -11.57 -5.99 -1.79
C GLY A 138 -10.50 -4.96 -2.18
N VAL A 139 -10.50 -4.48 -3.41
CA VAL A 139 -9.57 -3.44 -3.91
C VAL A 139 -9.64 -2.17 -3.05
N ASN A 140 -10.84 -1.75 -2.64
CA ASN A 140 -11.03 -0.57 -1.80
C ASN A 140 -10.86 -0.86 -0.30
N ALA A 141 -10.69 -2.12 0.10
CA ALA A 141 -10.59 -2.49 1.52
C ALA A 141 -9.30 -2.02 2.19
N SER A 142 -8.27 -1.64 1.42
CA SER A 142 -7.05 -1.01 1.95
C SER A 142 -7.33 0.32 2.67
N ALA A 143 -8.43 1.01 2.36
CA ALA A 143 -8.91 2.15 3.14
C ALA A 143 -9.37 1.76 4.55
N ALA A 144 -9.74 0.49 4.75
CA ALA A 144 -10.17 -0.10 6.03
C ALA A 144 -9.02 -0.80 6.77
N ALA A 145 -7.77 -0.53 6.40
CA ALA A 145 -6.57 -1.16 6.96
C ALA A 145 -6.69 -2.70 7.00
N ASP A 146 -6.39 -3.33 8.13
CA ASP A 146 -6.33 -4.79 8.28
C ASP A 146 -7.70 -5.46 8.40
N SER A 147 -8.75 -4.70 8.69
CA SER A 147 -10.11 -5.25 8.91
C SER A 147 -10.68 -5.92 7.64
N GLY A 148 -10.27 -5.47 6.46
CA GLY A 148 -10.64 -6.09 5.19
C GLY A 148 -10.31 -7.59 5.13
N TYR A 149 -9.13 -7.99 5.58
CA TYR A 149 -8.68 -9.40 5.58
C TYR A 149 -9.46 -10.29 6.55
N VAL A 150 -9.98 -9.73 7.63
CA VAL A 150 -10.74 -10.49 8.65
C VAL A 150 -12.19 -10.65 8.25
N VAL A 151 -12.79 -9.64 7.61
CA VAL A 151 -14.23 -9.57 7.36
C VAL A 151 -14.61 -10.05 5.98
N LEU A 152 -13.92 -9.61 4.93
CA LEU A 152 -14.37 -9.86 3.56
C LEU A 152 -14.22 -11.32 3.11
N PRO A 153 -13.13 -12.05 3.39
CA PRO A 153 -13.00 -13.44 2.94
C PRO A 153 -14.06 -14.39 3.51
N PRO A 154 -14.38 -14.39 4.84
CA PRO A 154 -15.46 -15.21 5.37
C PRO A 154 -16.82 -14.80 4.81
N LEU A 155 -17.07 -13.51 4.63
CA LEU A 155 -18.31 -12.99 4.07
C LEU A 155 -18.48 -13.42 2.61
N ALA A 156 -17.44 -13.29 1.79
CA ALA A 156 -17.45 -13.74 0.40
C ALA A 156 -17.68 -15.25 0.30
N ALA A 157 -17.04 -16.05 1.17
CA ALA A 157 -17.28 -17.48 1.25
C ALA A 157 -18.77 -17.81 1.51
N GLY A 158 -19.35 -17.17 2.52
CA GLY A 158 -20.76 -17.36 2.87
C GLY A 158 -21.70 -17.00 1.74
N VAL A 159 -21.52 -15.85 1.09
CA VAL A 159 -22.39 -15.40 0.01
C VAL A 159 -22.23 -16.26 -1.25
N PHE A 160 -21.01 -16.70 -1.60
CA PHE A 160 -20.80 -17.65 -2.70
C PHE A 160 -21.50 -18.99 -2.40
N ALA A 161 -21.40 -19.51 -1.17
CA ALA A 161 -22.11 -20.72 -0.76
C ALA A 161 -23.64 -20.58 -0.89
N MET A 162 -24.21 -19.43 -0.51
CA MET A 162 -25.65 -19.16 -0.59
C MET A 162 -26.18 -19.21 -2.04
N VAL A 163 -25.36 -18.83 -3.02
CA VAL A 163 -25.73 -18.89 -4.45
C VAL A 163 -25.27 -20.19 -5.14
N GLY A 164 -24.82 -21.18 -4.35
CA GLY A 164 -24.39 -22.48 -4.87
C GLY A 164 -23.03 -22.48 -5.57
N ARG A 165 -22.22 -21.43 -5.36
CA ARG A 165 -20.82 -21.31 -5.87
C ARG A 165 -19.82 -21.75 -4.80
N SER A 166 -18.59 -22.05 -5.22
CA SER A 166 -17.53 -22.48 -4.30
C SER A 166 -17.15 -21.38 -3.30
N PRO A 167 -17.30 -21.62 -1.98
CA PRO A 167 -16.83 -20.69 -0.94
C PRO A 167 -15.35 -20.36 -1.06
N VAL A 168 -14.51 -21.34 -1.45
CA VAL A 168 -13.07 -21.19 -1.61
C VAL A 168 -12.74 -20.22 -2.76
N VAL A 169 -13.54 -20.23 -3.83
CA VAL A 169 -13.41 -19.25 -4.93
C VAL A 169 -13.78 -17.85 -4.44
N GLY A 170 -14.82 -17.71 -3.63
CA GLY A 170 -15.18 -16.43 -3.01
C GLY A 170 -14.06 -15.87 -2.14
N ILE A 171 -13.40 -16.72 -1.34
CA ILE A 171 -12.24 -16.34 -0.53
C ILE A 171 -11.08 -15.89 -1.43
N ALA A 172 -10.80 -16.60 -2.52
CA ALA A 172 -9.73 -16.25 -3.45
C ALA A 172 -9.98 -14.87 -4.12
N ALA A 173 -11.22 -14.62 -4.58
CA ALA A 173 -11.63 -13.35 -5.17
C ALA A 173 -11.47 -12.18 -4.18
N ALA A 174 -11.95 -12.35 -2.95
CA ALA A 174 -11.80 -11.37 -1.88
C ALA A 174 -10.32 -11.10 -1.56
N THR A 175 -9.53 -12.16 -1.42
CA THR A 175 -8.09 -12.07 -1.11
C THR A 175 -7.33 -11.35 -2.21
N PHE A 176 -7.61 -11.66 -3.49
CA PHE A 176 -7.00 -10.93 -4.59
C PHE A 176 -7.39 -9.45 -4.57
N GLY A 177 -8.67 -9.14 -4.36
CA GLY A 177 -9.12 -7.75 -4.24
C GLY A 177 -8.32 -6.99 -3.17
N ILE A 178 -8.26 -7.51 -1.94
CA ILE A 178 -7.61 -6.84 -0.81
C ILE A 178 -6.09 -6.74 -1.01
N ALA A 179 -5.45 -7.85 -1.36
CA ALA A 179 -4.00 -7.94 -1.41
C ALA A 179 -3.44 -7.48 -2.76
N GLY A 180 -3.98 -7.99 -3.88
CA GLY A 180 -3.53 -7.64 -5.23
C GLY A 180 -3.97 -6.24 -5.65
N GLY A 181 -5.09 -5.75 -5.12
CA GLY A 181 -5.58 -4.40 -5.33
C GLY A 181 -5.12 -3.37 -4.30
N PHE A 182 -4.17 -3.72 -3.42
CA PHE A 182 -3.79 -2.94 -2.24
C PHE A 182 -3.50 -1.46 -2.50
N SER A 183 -2.84 -1.14 -3.59
CA SER A 183 -2.50 0.24 -3.97
C SER A 183 -3.55 0.93 -4.84
N ALA A 184 -4.58 0.22 -5.30
CA ALA A 184 -5.64 0.79 -6.12
C ALA A 184 -6.85 1.15 -5.25
N ASN A 185 -7.33 2.40 -5.33
CA ASN A 185 -8.45 2.87 -4.52
C ASN A 185 -9.24 3.95 -5.25
N VAL A 186 -10.53 4.04 -4.96
CA VAL A 186 -11.38 5.15 -5.39
C VAL A 186 -11.13 6.39 -4.54
N ALA A 187 -10.88 6.21 -3.25
CA ALA A 187 -10.60 7.30 -2.33
C ALA A 187 -9.11 7.35 -1.99
N ILE A 188 -8.63 8.53 -1.63
CA ILE A 188 -7.29 8.71 -1.06
C ILE A 188 -7.25 7.99 0.29
N THR A 189 -6.21 7.21 0.51
CA THR A 189 -5.97 6.45 1.75
C THR A 189 -4.79 7.04 2.53
N SER A 190 -4.52 6.52 3.73
CA SER A 190 -3.34 6.89 4.50
C SER A 190 -2.01 6.54 3.80
N LEU A 191 -2.03 5.58 2.89
CA LEU A 191 -0.85 5.17 2.13
C LEU A 191 -0.40 6.26 1.13
N ASP A 192 -1.34 6.99 0.53
CA ASP A 192 -1.05 7.97 -0.51
C ASP A 192 -0.18 9.14 -0.01
N PRO A 193 -0.53 9.84 1.09
CA PRO A 193 0.34 10.87 1.66
C PRO A 193 1.68 10.31 2.17
N LEU A 194 1.68 9.08 2.68
CA LEU A 194 2.89 8.42 3.15
C LEU A 194 3.88 8.20 2.00
N LEU A 195 3.44 7.57 0.91
CA LEU A 195 4.32 7.28 -0.23
C LEU A 195 4.77 8.57 -0.92
N SER A 196 3.86 9.54 -1.13
CA SER A 196 4.21 10.80 -1.77
C SER A 196 5.22 11.61 -0.96
N SER A 197 5.12 11.62 0.38
CA SER A 197 6.09 12.31 1.23
C SER A 197 7.50 11.68 1.18
N LEU A 198 7.59 10.35 1.13
CA LEU A 198 8.85 9.64 0.94
C LEU A 198 9.43 9.89 -0.46
N THR A 199 8.60 9.86 -1.49
CA THR A 199 8.98 10.16 -2.87
C THR A 199 9.49 11.60 -2.99
N GLN A 200 8.78 12.56 -2.41
CA GLN A 200 9.18 13.96 -2.40
C GLN A 200 10.51 14.17 -1.67
N GLN A 201 10.70 13.54 -0.52
CA GLN A 201 11.95 13.62 0.22
C GLN A 201 13.13 13.09 -0.61
N ALA A 202 12.92 11.97 -1.31
CA ALA A 202 13.92 11.39 -2.20
C ALA A 202 14.18 12.27 -3.43
N ALA A 203 13.16 12.82 -4.07
CA ALA A 203 13.29 13.72 -5.22
C ALA A 203 14.05 15.01 -4.87
N ARG A 204 13.84 15.54 -3.66
CA ARG A 204 14.52 16.73 -3.16
C ARG A 204 16.03 16.58 -2.95
N SER A 205 16.55 15.37 -2.99
CA SER A 205 18.01 15.17 -2.99
C SER A 205 18.67 15.67 -4.30
N ILE A 206 17.92 15.67 -5.42
CA ILE A 206 18.38 16.18 -6.71
C ILE A 206 17.78 17.55 -7.02
N ASP A 207 16.47 17.71 -6.82
CA ASP A 207 15.76 18.98 -7.03
C ASP A 207 15.10 19.43 -5.71
N PRO A 208 15.68 20.40 -5.00
CA PRO A 208 15.12 20.92 -3.75
C PRO A 208 13.71 21.50 -3.88
N ALA A 209 13.30 21.92 -5.10
CA ALA A 209 11.98 22.45 -5.38
C ALA A 209 10.94 21.36 -5.70
N ALA A 210 11.35 20.08 -5.80
CA ALA A 210 10.46 18.98 -6.13
C ALA A 210 9.25 18.91 -5.20
N ILE A 211 8.08 18.80 -5.79
CA ILE A 211 6.79 18.66 -5.11
C ILE A 211 6.12 17.39 -5.63
N VAL A 212 5.80 16.46 -4.74
CA VAL A 212 5.03 15.26 -5.03
C VAL A 212 3.78 15.28 -4.16
N ALA A 213 2.65 15.64 -4.75
CA ALA A 213 1.39 15.75 -4.03
C ALA A 213 0.90 14.37 -3.52
N PRO A 214 0.14 14.31 -2.42
CA PRO A 214 -0.54 13.09 -2.00
C PRO A 214 -1.44 12.48 -3.07
N THR A 215 -1.91 13.29 -4.00
CA THR A 215 -2.75 12.90 -5.14
C THR A 215 -1.96 12.52 -6.39
N ALA A 216 -0.62 12.50 -6.35
CA ALA A 216 0.25 12.34 -7.51
C ALA A 216 -0.02 11.10 -8.40
N ASN A 217 -0.64 10.05 -7.86
CA ASN A 217 -1.02 8.86 -8.61
C ASN A 217 -2.54 8.63 -8.68
N TYR A 218 -3.36 9.62 -8.30
CA TYR A 218 -4.80 9.40 -8.07
C TYR A 218 -5.55 8.89 -9.30
N TRP A 219 -5.33 9.49 -10.48
CA TRP A 219 -6.06 9.08 -11.71
C TRP A 219 -5.70 7.66 -12.13
N PHE A 220 -4.42 7.31 -12.06
CA PHE A 220 -3.97 5.96 -12.36
C PHE A 220 -4.52 4.94 -11.36
N MET A 221 -4.54 5.24 -10.06
CA MET A 221 -5.08 4.34 -9.05
C MET A 221 -6.60 4.19 -9.14
N LEU A 222 -7.32 5.27 -9.46
CA LEU A 222 -8.76 5.23 -9.72
C LEU A 222 -9.08 4.32 -10.92
N PHE A 223 -8.40 4.50 -12.05
CA PHE A 223 -8.55 3.62 -13.20
C PHE A 223 -8.19 2.17 -12.86
N SER A 224 -7.08 1.97 -12.14
CA SER A 224 -6.60 0.66 -11.71
C SER A 224 -7.62 -0.08 -10.85
N THR A 225 -8.42 0.63 -10.05
CA THR A 225 -9.50 0.04 -9.25
C THR A 225 -10.51 -0.71 -10.12
N PHE A 226 -10.99 -0.07 -11.20
CA PHE A 226 -11.93 -0.69 -12.12
C PHE A 226 -11.26 -1.76 -12.98
N PHE A 227 -10.03 -1.52 -13.42
CA PHE A 227 -9.23 -2.48 -14.19
C PHE A 227 -8.99 -3.77 -13.42
N LEU A 228 -8.51 -3.67 -12.16
CA LEU A 228 -8.26 -4.84 -11.31
C LEU A 228 -9.55 -5.54 -10.90
N THR A 229 -10.65 -4.80 -10.75
CA THR A 229 -11.97 -5.38 -10.52
C THR A 229 -12.40 -6.26 -11.69
N ALA A 230 -12.29 -5.76 -12.91
CA ALA A 230 -12.62 -6.51 -14.12
C ALA A 230 -11.67 -7.71 -14.30
N LEU A 231 -10.37 -7.52 -14.10
CA LEU A 231 -9.38 -8.57 -14.17
C LEU A 231 -9.63 -9.68 -13.14
N GLY A 232 -9.85 -9.29 -11.88
CA GLY A 232 -10.16 -10.24 -10.80
C GLY A 232 -11.45 -11.01 -11.06
N TRP A 233 -12.49 -10.33 -11.57
CA TRP A 233 -13.73 -10.97 -11.99
C TRP A 233 -13.48 -12.03 -13.08
N LEU A 234 -12.80 -11.63 -14.17
CA LEU A 234 -12.53 -12.54 -15.30
C LEU A 234 -11.71 -13.76 -14.85
N ILE A 235 -10.68 -13.57 -14.03
CA ILE A 235 -9.83 -14.66 -13.54
C ILE A 235 -10.63 -15.56 -12.60
N THR A 236 -11.44 -14.99 -11.72
CA THR A 236 -12.28 -15.77 -10.80
C THR A 236 -13.20 -16.69 -11.59
N ASP A 237 -14.04 -16.12 -12.47
CA ASP A 237 -15.11 -16.86 -13.15
C ASP A 237 -14.61 -17.75 -14.29
N LYS A 238 -13.49 -17.41 -14.96
CA LYS A 238 -13.00 -18.15 -16.14
C LYS A 238 -11.81 -19.07 -15.86
N VAL A 239 -11.03 -18.79 -14.82
CA VAL A 239 -9.78 -19.54 -14.56
C VAL A 239 -9.84 -20.30 -13.25
N VAL A 240 -10.31 -19.68 -12.16
CA VAL A 240 -10.26 -20.28 -10.82
C VAL A 240 -11.48 -21.13 -10.55
N GLU A 241 -12.68 -20.61 -10.78
CA GLU A 241 -13.92 -21.35 -10.50
C GLU A 241 -14.08 -22.66 -11.31
N PRO A 242 -13.71 -22.71 -12.61
CA PRO A 242 -13.82 -23.94 -13.39
C PRO A 242 -12.90 -25.09 -12.92
N ARG A 243 -12.01 -24.84 -11.95
CA ARG A 243 -11.15 -25.88 -11.36
C ARG A 243 -11.89 -26.76 -10.37
N PHE A 244 -13.05 -26.32 -9.90
CA PHE A 244 -13.88 -27.01 -8.90
C PHE A 244 -15.03 -27.72 -9.59
N THR A 245 -15.16 -29.02 -9.34
CA THR A 245 -16.28 -29.82 -9.80
C THR A 245 -17.53 -29.52 -8.95
N PRO A 246 -18.76 -29.72 -9.48
CA PRO A 246 -19.99 -29.54 -8.68
C PRO A 246 -20.00 -30.38 -7.39
N THR A 247 -19.41 -31.56 -7.42
CA THR A 247 -19.30 -32.45 -6.24
C THR A 247 -18.39 -31.84 -5.17
N GLU A 248 -17.26 -31.27 -5.57
CA GLU A 248 -16.33 -30.59 -4.64
C GLU A 248 -16.97 -29.33 -4.06
N VAL A 249 -17.68 -28.55 -4.87
CA VAL A 249 -18.42 -27.36 -4.40
C VAL A 249 -19.45 -27.77 -3.34
N GLN A 250 -20.24 -28.81 -3.60
CA GLN A 250 -21.22 -29.30 -2.64
C GLN A 250 -20.56 -29.80 -1.35
N ALA A 251 -19.44 -30.50 -1.45
CA ALA A 251 -18.66 -30.95 -0.29
C ALA A 251 -18.15 -29.76 0.53
N GLN A 252 -17.64 -28.70 -0.11
CA GLN A 252 -17.18 -27.48 0.56
C GLN A 252 -18.35 -26.79 1.32
N ILE A 253 -19.51 -26.63 0.69
CA ILE A 253 -20.69 -26.02 1.30
C ILE A 253 -21.13 -26.83 2.52
N THR A 254 -21.14 -28.16 2.41
CA THR A 254 -21.53 -29.07 3.51
C THR A 254 -20.53 -29.00 4.66
N CYS A 255 -19.22 -29.02 4.37
CA CYS A 255 -18.16 -28.91 5.39
C CYS A 255 -18.20 -27.57 6.13
N GLY A 256 -18.53 -26.48 5.44
CA GLY A 256 -18.61 -25.14 6.03
C GLY A 256 -19.72 -25.01 7.07
N GLY A 257 -20.61 -26.01 7.13
CA GLY A 257 -21.84 -25.96 7.90
C GLY A 257 -22.54 -24.62 7.69
N LEU A 258 -23.71 -24.54 7.12
CA LEU A 258 -24.42 -23.27 6.84
C LEU A 258 -24.74 -22.45 8.11
N SER A 259 -23.82 -22.32 9.02
CA SER A 259 -23.70 -21.12 9.81
C SER A 259 -23.08 -20.07 8.90
N VAL A 260 -23.84 -19.53 7.97
CA VAL A 260 -23.68 -18.14 7.59
C VAL A 260 -23.61 -17.43 8.93
N GLY A 261 -22.42 -17.20 9.41
CA GLY A 261 -22.24 -16.34 10.58
C GLY A 261 -23.01 -15.11 10.20
N ASP A 262 -24.00 -14.75 10.99
CA ASP A 262 -25.03 -13.78 10.71
C ASP A 262 -24.49 -12.61 9.87
N GLY A 263 -24.44 -12.78 8.55
CA GLY A 263 -24.09 -11.72 7.60
C GLY A 263 -25.20 -10.67 7.53
N SER A 264 -26.27 -10.88 8.30
CA SER A 264 -27.35 -9.93 8.45
C SER A 264 -26.87 -8.74 9.27
N ILE A 265 -27.02 -7.57 8.68
CA ILE A 265 -26.82 -6.31 9.39
C ILE A 265 -27.98 -6.15 10.37
N ASN A 266 -27.64 -6.00 11.64
CA ASN A 266 -28.66 -5.73 12.64
C ASN A 266 -29.25 -4.32 12.48
N ALA A 267 -30.40 -4.05 13.12
CA ALA A 267 -31.10 -2.78 12.95
C ALA A 267 -30.28 -1.58 13.44
N SER A 268 -29.43 -1.74 14.47
CA SER A 268 -28.58 -0.66 14.99
C SER A 268 -27.39 -0.39 14.06
N GLU A 269 -26.73 -1.43 13.54
CA GLU A 269 -25.68 -1.30 12.53
C GLU A 269 -26.20 -0.57 11.28
N ARG A 270 -27.39 -0.94 10.79
CA ARG A 270 -28.02 -0.30 9.63
C ARG A 270 -28.32 1.19 9.87
N LYS A 271 -28.87 1.53 11.04
CA LYS A 271 -29.11 2.93 11.42
C LYS A 271 -27.78 3.70 11.53
N GLY A 272 -26.77 3.09 12.16
CA GLY A 272 -25.43 3.62 12.28
C GLY A 272 -24.80 3.91 10.92
N LEU A 273 -24.90 2.98 9.96
CA LEU A 273 -24.37 3.16 8.60
C LEU A 273 -25.02 4.34 7.88
N TRP A 274 -26.37 4.45 7.91
CA TRP A 274 -27.04 5.60 7.28
C TRP A 274 -26.64 6.93 7.92
N ALA A 275 -26.54 6.96 9.25
CA ALA A 275 -26.07 8.14 9.97
C ALA A 275 -24.61 8.50 9.60
N ALA A 276 -23.73 7.50 9.48
CA ALA A 276 -22.34 7.70 9.07
C ALA A 276 -22.24 8.19 7.62
N ILE A 277 -23.04 7.66 6.69
CA ILE A 277 -23.07 8.13 5.28
C ILE A 277 -23.49 9.60 5.23
N ILE A 278 -24.56 9.97 5.96
CA ILE A 278 -25.01 11.37 6.05
C ILE A 278 -23.89 12.24 6.63
N ALA A 279 -23.26 11.81 7.72
CA ALA A 279 -22.16 12.54 8.36
C ALA A 279 -20.96 12.70 7.40
N PHE A 280 -20.61 11.66 6.64
CA PHE A 280 -19.54 11.72 5.63
C PHE A 280 -19.85 12.74 4.53
N VAL A 281 -21.09 12.68 3.98
CA VAL A 281 -21.52 13.62 2.93
C VAL A 281 -21.54 15.07 3.45
N LEU A 282 -22.05 15.30 4.66
CA LEU A 282 -22.07 16.63 5.26
C LEU A 282 -20.66 17.17 5.52
N THR A 283 -19.79 16.34 6.10
CA THR A 283 -18.38 16.71 6.36
C THR A 283 -17.65 16.99 5.04
N GLY A 284 -17.84 16.15 4.03
CA GLY A 284 -17.29 16.37 2.69
C GLY A 284 -17.81 17.65 2.04
N ALA A 285 -19.11 17.92 2.14
CA ALA A 285 -19.72 19.14 1.62
C ALA A 285 -19.17 20.41 2.29
N VAL A 286 -18.90 20.37 3.60
CA VAL A 286 -18.25 21.47 4.32
C VAL A 286 -16.84 21.72 3.75
N PHE A 287 -16.01 20.69 3.57
CA PHE A 287 -14.67 20.87 3.01
C PHE A 287 -14.70 21.34 1.55
N VAL A 288 -15.62 20.81 0.74
CA VAL A 288 -15.83 21.27 -0.63
C VAL A 288 -16.24 22.75 -0.65
N ALA A 289 -17.15 23.16 0.23
CA ALA A 289 -17.55 24.56 0.36
C ALA A 289 -16.37 25.45 0.81
N MET A 290 -15.57 24.99 1.76
CA MET A 290 -14.35 25.71 2.22
C MET A 290 -13.31 25.85 1.11
N THR A 291 -13.30 24.98 0.11
CA THR A 291 -12.35 25.00 -1.02
C THR A 291 -12.87 25.80 -2.21
N LEU A 292 -14.17 25.64 -2.57
CA LEU A 292 -14.70 26.17 -3.82
C LEU A 292 -15.30 27.57 -3.68
N ILE A 293 -15.75 27.98 -2.48
CA ILE A 293 -16.33 29.32 -2.29
C ILE A 293 -15.20 30.36 -2.25
N PRO A 294 -15.22 31.36 -3.12
CA PRO A 294 -14.21 32.43 -3.11
C PRO A 294 -14.12 33.13 -1.75
N GLY A 295 -12.89 33.21 -1.20
CA GLY A 295 -12.65 33.82 0.11
C GLY A 295 -12.89 32.87 1.30
N ALA A 296 -13.28 31.62 1.07
CA ALA A 296 -13.37 30.62 2.13
C ALA A 296 -11.97 30.16 2.59
N PRO A 297 -11.83 29.58 3.79
CA PRO A 297 -10.52 29.32 4.43
C PRO A 297 -9.55 28.41 3.65
N LEU A 298 -10.04 27.52 2.81
CA LEU A 298 -9.22 26.61 1.99
C LEU A 298 -9.24 26.94 0.50
N SER A 299 -9.83 28.10 0.13
CA SER A 299 -9.81 28.62 -1.24
C SER A 299 -8.50 29.39 -1.50
N GLY A 300 -8.03 29.36 -2.76
CA GLY A 300 -6.80 30.05 -3.18
C GLY A 300 -5.52 29.29 -2.82
N ASP A 301 -4.39 30.00 -2.98
CA ASP A 301 -3.06 29.45 -2.80
C ASP A 301 -2.41 29.92 -1.50
N VAL A 302 -1.59 29.06 -0.93
CA VAL A 302 -0.76 29.35 0.25
C VAL A 302 0.70 29.03 -0.04
N THR A 303 1.60 29.73 0.61
CA THR A 303 3.02 29.39 0.54
C THR A 303 3.27 28.16 1.38
N ARG A 304 3.79 27.10 0.76
CA ARG A 304 4.13 25.87 1.48
C ARG A 304 5.20 26.14 2.53
N PRO A 305 5.04 25.69 3.78
CA PRO A 305 6.04 25.87 4.85
C PRO A 305 7.44 25.39 4.43
N GLY A 306 8.44 26.25 4.62
CA GLY A 306 9.83 25.97 4.28
C GLY A 306 10.20 26.07 2.79
N THR A 307 9.30 26.57 1.94
CA THR A 307 9.54 26.81 0.50
C THR A 307 8.94 28.15 0.07
N THR A 308 9.26 28.59 -1.15
CA THR A 308 8.59 29.72 -1.81
C THR A 308 7.48 29.28 -2.76
N ALA A 309 7.19 27.98 -2.83
CA ALA A 309 6.21 27.43 -3.75
C ALA A 309 4.79 27.79 -3.28
N LEU A 310 3.98 28.36 -4.19
CA LEU A 310 2.55 28.53 -4.01
C LEU A 310 1.85 27.22 -4.37
N VAL A 311 1.02 26.74 -3.47
CA VAL A 311 0.23 25.51 -3.63
C VAL A 311 -1.21 25.77 -3.19
N PRO A 312 -2.19 25.06 -3.76
CA PRO A 312 -3.59 25.19 -3.32
C PRO A 312 -3.72 24.92 -1.81
N ALA A 313 -4.40 25.79 -1.08
CA ALA A 313 -4.55 25.70 0.38
C ALA A 313 -5.15 24.35 0.83
N TRP A 314 -6.13 23.83 0.06
CA TRP A 314 -6.73 22.53 0.36
C TRP A 314 -5.74 21.36 0.30
N SER A 315 -4.70 21.45 -0.55
CA SER A 315 -3.70 20.39 -0.67
C SER A 315 -2.79 20.29 0.58
N GLU A 316 -2.47 21.40 1.20
CA GLU A 316 -1.76 21.42 2.48
C GLU A 316 -2.66 20.99 3.66
N ALA A 317 -3.98 21.19 3.54
CA ALA A 317 -4.97 20.75 4.52
C ALA A 317 -5.44 19.29 4.32
N LEU A 318 -4.92 18.56 3.33
CA LEU A 318 -5.44 17.23 2.96
C LEU A 318 -5.41 16.23 4.12
N ILE A 319 -4.37 16.25 4.96
CA ILE A 319 -4.26 15.31 6.09
C ILE A 319 -5.31 15.60 7.18
N PRO A 320 -5.50 16.85 7.64
CA PRO A 320 -6.63 17.19 8.50
C PRO A 320 -8.00 16.90 7.85
N ILE A 321 -8.16 17.10 6.55
CA ILE A 321 -9.40 16.74 5.84
C ILE A 321 -9.65 15.23 5.95
N ILE A 322 -8.65 14.38 5.67
CA ILE A 322 -8.74 12.92 5.83
C ILE A 322 -9.11 12.56 7.27
N LEU A 323 -8.42 13.16 8.26
CA LEU A 323 -8.74 12.95 9.67
C LEU A 323 -10.24 13.12 9.92
N PHE A 324 -10.81 14.26 9.58
CA PHE A 324 -12.23 14.56 9.87
C PHE A 324 -13.22 13.79 9.01
N LEU A 325 -12.87 13.49 7.74
CA LEU A 325 -13.69 12.66 6.85
C LEU A 325 -13.90 11.22 7.37
N PHE A 326 -12.99 10.73 8.20
CA PHE A 326 -13.14 9.41 8.83
C PHE A 326 -13.55 9.50 10.29
N LEU A 327 -13.05 10.48 11.03
CA LEU A 327 -13.37 10.65 12.45
C LEU A 327 -14.87 10.93 12.66
N VAL A 328 -15.42 11.91 11.93
CA VAL A 328 -16.82 12.33 12.14
C VAL A 328 -17.79 11.19 11.82
N PRO A 329 -17.75 10.53 10.66
CA PRO A 329 -18.61 9.37 10.39
C PRO A 329 -18.36 8.20 11.35
N GLY A 330 -17.09 7.95 11.73
CA GLY A 330 -16.73 6.89 12.67
C GLY A 330 -17.36 7.10 14.05
N VAL A 331 -17.29 8.32 14.57
CA VAL A 331 -17.93 8.71 15.86
C VAL A 331 -19.44 8.63 15.76
N VAL A 332 -20.05 9.18 14.70
CA VAL A 332 -21.50 9.15 14.47
C VAL A 332 -22.00 7.71 14.38
N TYR A 333 -21.30 6.87 13.62
CA TYR A 333 -21.58 5.43 13.57
C TYR A 333 -21.55 4.82 14.96
N GLY A 334 -20.44 5.03 15.70
CA GLY A 334 -20.23 4.47 17.02
C GLY A 334 -21.32 4.87 18.03
N ILE A 335 -21.78 6.13 17.98
CA ILE A 335 -22.86 6.62 18.84
C ILE A 335 -24.20 5.95 18.47
N VAL A 336 -24.57 5.95 17.18
CA VAL A 336 -25.87 5.43 16.71
C VAL A 336 -25.95 3.91 16.81
N SER A 337 -24.83 3.20 16.60
CA SER A 337 -24.76 1.73 16.79
C SER A 337 -24.72 1.32 18.27
N GLY A 338 -24.40 2.25 19.19
CA GLY A 338 -24.25 2.01 20.61
C GLY A 338 -22.87 1.57 21.06
N GLU A 339 -21.87 1.57 20.16
CA GLU A 339 -20.47 1.24 20.44
C GLU A 339 -19.74 2.35 21.21
N ILE A 340 -20.14 3.60 21.00
CA ILE A 340 -19.65 4.78 21.74
C ILE A 340 -20.78 5.33 22.59
N ARG A 341 -20.54 5.43 23.91
CA ARG A 341 -21.53 5.94 24.87
C ARG A 341 -21.06 7.18 25.64
N SER A 342 -19.83 7.61 25.42
CA SER A 342 -19.25 8.77 26.09
C SER A 342 -18.07 9.34 25.29
N ASP A 343 -17.64 10.55 25.62
CA ASP A 343 -16.42 11.20 25.14
C ASP A 343 -15.17 10.34 25.43
N ARG A 344 -15.11 9.72 26.63
CA ARG A 344 -14.05 8.75 26.97
C ARG A 344 -14.04 7.57 26.00
N GLY A 345 -15.20 7.14 25.49
CA GLY A 345 -15.29 6.10 24.45
C GLY A 345 -14.57 6.50 23.16
N VAL A 346 -14.70 7.75 22.71
CA VAL A 346 -13.98 8.28 21.54
C VAL A 346 -12.47 8.32 21.82
N ALA A 347 -12.07 8.89 22.96
CA ALA A 347 -10.66 8.97 23.36
C ALA A 347 -9.98 7.60 23.45
N ASN A 348 -10.68 6.59 23.98
CA ASN A 348 -10.17 5.22 24.06
C ASN A 348 -9.92 4.64 22.65
N ARG A 349 -10.84 4.83 21.70
CA ARG A 349 -10.66 4.34 20.31
C ARG A 349 -9.47 5.04 19.62
N MET A 350 -9.28 6.33 19.84
CA MET A 350 -8.08 7.04 19.38
C MET A 350 -6.81 6.49 20.01
N THR A 351 -6.81 6.27 21.34
CA THR A 351 -5.67 5.70 22.08
C THR A 351 -5.32 4.30 21.59
N GLU A 352 -6.31 3.44 21.37
CA GLU A 352 -6.11 2.10 20.82
C GLU A 352 -5.51 2.15 19.41
N SER A 353 -5.96 3.09 18.58
CA SER A 353 -5.38 3.31 17.23
C SER A 353 -3.92 3.74 17.34
N MET A 354 -3.60 4.69 18.21
CA MET A 354 -2.22 5.15 18.43
C MET A 354 -1.31 4.06 19.00
N SER A 355 -1.82 3.22 19.88
CA SER A 355 -1.08 2.09 20.45
C SER A 355 -0.62 1.11 19.36
N SER A 356 -1.42 0.92 18.30
CA SER A 356 -1.04 0.07 17.17
C SER A 356 0.08 0.68 16.31
N MET A 357 0.35 1.98 16.45
CA MET A 357 1.40 2.69 15.70
C MET A 357 2.78 2.64 16.36
N GLY A 358 2.95 1.96 17.51
CA GLY A 358 4.21 1.90 18.24
C GLY A 358 5.38 1.41 17.38
N SER A 359 5.21 0.30 16.66
CA SER A 359 6.24 -0.23 15.74
C SER A 359 6.59 0.75 14.62
N TYR A 360 5.60 1.50 14.13
CA TYR A 360 5.81 2.52 13.10
C TYR A 360 6.63 3.70 13.63
N ILE A 361 6.40 4.14 14.88
CA ILE A 361 7.18 5.23 15.51
C ILE A 361 8.65 4.82 15.66
N VAL A 362 8.91 3.56 16.09
CA VAL A 362 10.27 3.01 16.16
C VAL A 362 10.94 2.99 14.78
N LEU A 363 10.24 2.48 13.78
CA LEU A 363 10.72 2.48 12.39
C LEU A 363 11.04 3.91 11.92
N ALA A 364 10.15 4.88 12.17
CA ALA A 364 10.31 6.26 11.75
C ALA A 364 11.56 6.92 12.33
N PHE A 365 11.93 6.59 13.58
CA PHE A 365 13.18 7.08 14.17
C PHE A 365 14.41 6.62 13.38
N PHE A 366 14.56 5.30 13.17
CA PHE A 366 15.73 4.76 12.47
C PHE A 366 15.74 5.11 10.98
N ALA A 367 14.58 5.12 10.33
CA ALA A 367 14.45 5.55 8.93
C ALA A 367 14.84 7.03 8.76
N GLY A 368 14.37 7.90 9.66
CA GLY A 368 14.73 9.32 9.66
C GLY A 368 16.24 9.54 9.77
N GLN A 369 16.93 8.79 10.65
CA GLN A 369 18.40 8.87 10.76
C GLN A 369 19.08 8.39 9.47
N ALA A 370 18.76 7.17 9.01
CA ALA A 370 19.41 6.57 7.84
C ALA A 370 19.27 7.44 6.59
N ILE A 371 18.08 8.00 6.35
CA ILE A 371 17.80 8.87 5.20
C ILE A 371 18.52 10.23 5.34
N ALA A 372 18.54 10.80 6.56
CA ALA A 372 19.27 12.04 6.80
C ALA A 372 20.78 11.86 6.58
N TRP A 373 21.37 10.75 7.03
CA TRP A 373 22.78 10.42 6.80
C TRP A 373 23.09 10.19 5.32
N PHE A 374 22.20 9.46 4.61
CA PHE A 374 22.32 9.22 3.17
C PHE A 374 22.34 10.53 2.36
N ARG A 375 21.50 11.49 2.76
CA ARG A 375 21.48 12.84 2.16
C ARG A 375 22.71 13.65 2.53
N GLN A 376 23.09 13.68 3.83
CA GLN A 376 24.21 14.46 4.33
C GLN A 376 25.56 14.02 3.74
N SER A 377 25.72 12.71 3.46
CA SER A 377 26.92 12.17 2.83
C SER A 377 27.04 12.48 1.33
N ASN A 378 26.05 13.12 0.70
CA ASN A 378 25.94 13.28 -0.75
C ASN A 378 25.82 11.96 -1.56
N LEU A 379 25.82 10.80 -0.90
CA LEU A 379 25.69 9.49 -1.58
C LEU A 379 24.41 9.40 -2.41
N ALA A 380 23.32 10.01 -1.95
CA ALA A 380 22.05 10.03 -2.69
C ALA A 380 22.20 10.67 -4.08
N ILE A 381 22.93 11.78 -4.15
CA ILE A 381 23.18 12.50 -5.41
C ILE A 381 24.16 11.73 -6.28
N VAL A 382 25.29 11.26 -5.71
CA VAL A 382 26.31 10.54 -6.46
C VAL A 382 25.75 9.24 -7.05
N ILE A 383 25.07 8.41 -6.25
CA ILE A 383 24.43 7.16 -6.72
C ILE A 383 23.31 7.48 -7.71
N GLY A 384 22.55 8.56 -7.47
CA GLY A 384 21.47 8.99 -8.36
C GLY A 384 21.98 9.36 -9.76
N VAL A 385 22.99 10.21 -9.83
CA VAL A 385 23.56 10.69 -11.11
C VAL A 385 24.25 9.56 -11.86
N GLU A 386 25.17 8.82 -11.20
CA GLU A 386 25.89 7.70 -11.82
C GLU A 386 24.95 6.57 -12.25
N GLY A 387 24.01 6.20 -11.39
CA GLY A 387 22.98 5.19 -11.71
C GLY A 387 22.07 5.64 -12.87
N GLY A 388 21.70 6.91 -12.91
CA GLY A 388 20.92 7.48 -14.01
C GLY A 388 21.69 7.49 -15.33
N GLN A 389 23.00 7.81 -15.32
CA GLN A 389 23.86 7.73 -16.51
C GLN A 389 24.01 6.29 -17.01
N LEU A 390 24.19 5.33 -16.10
CA LEU A 390 24.25 3.91 -16.44
C LEU A 390 22.97 3.45 -17.11
N ILE A 391 21.79 3.80 -16.58
CA ILE A 391 20.50 3.46 -17.18
C ILE A 391 20.37 4.05 -18.58
N ARG A 392 20.75 5.32 -18.78
CA ARG A 392 20.74 5.96 -20.10
C ARG A 392 21.69 5.30 -21.08
N SER A 393 22.85 4.82 -20.62
CA SER A 393 23.84 4.18 -21.50
C SER A 393 23.41 2.83 -22.06
N ILE A 394 22.45 2.16 -21.40
CA ILE A 394 21.95 0.83 -21.80
C ILE A 394 20.85 0.94 -22.87
N ASP A 395 20.35 2.16 -23.16
CA ASP A 395 19.30 2.46 -24.15
C ASP A 395 18.04 1.57 -24.02
N PHE A 396 17.69 1.23 -22.77
CA PHE A 396 16.40 0.60 -22.49
C PHE A 396 15.29 1.62 -22.68
N GLY A 397 14.32 1.31 -23.56
CA GLY A 397 13.13 2.14 -23.67
C GLY A 397 12.43 2.28 -22.30
N GLU A 398 11.83 3.44 -22.06
CA GLU A 398 11.20 3.81 -20.76
C GLU A 398 10.24 2.72 -20.26
N GLY A 399 9.48 2.05 -21.15
CA GLY A 399 8.61 0.93 -20.79
C GLY A 399 9.35 -0.27 -20.20
N SER A 400 10.57 -0.54 -20.66
CA SER A 400 11.39 -1.63 -20.11
C SER A 400 11.91 -1.29 -18.71
N ILE A 401 12.21 -0.02 -18.46
CA ILE A 401 12.62 0.46 -17.14
C ILE A 401 11.45 0.36 -16.16
N ILE A 402 10.25 0.78 -16.56
CA ILE A 402 9.02 0.61 -15.77
C ILE A 402 8.82 -0.87 -15.41
N ALA A 403 8.91 -1.78 -16.39
CA ALA A 403 8.76 -3.21 -16.17
C ALA A 403 9.81 -3.76 -15.20
N ALA A 404 11.07 -3.31 -15.32
CA ALA A 404 12.15 -3.71 -14.44
C ALA A 404 11.92 -3.24 -12.98
N ILE A 405 11.43 -2.01 -12.78
CA ILE A 405 11.07 -1.48 -11.45
C ILE A 405 9.94 -2.31 -10.85
N VAL A 406 8.87 -2.55 -11.62
CA VAL A 406 7.74 -3.37 -11.16
C VAL A 406 8.20 -4.76 -10.76
N LEU A 407 9.04 -5.42 -11.57
CA LEU A 407 9.55 -6.75 -11.28
C LEU A 407 10.46 -6.79 -10.05
N LEU A 408 11.34 -5.79 -9.91
CA LEU A 408 12.18 -5.62 -8.74
C LEU A 408 11.33 -5.48 -7.47
N CYS A 409 10.35 -4.56 -7.49
CA CYS A 409 9.48 -4.31 -6.35
C CYS A 409 8.61 -5.53 -6.02
N ALA A 410 8.07 -6.22 -7.04
CA ALA A 410 7.31 -7.46 -6.88
C ALA A 410 8.16 -8.59 -6.26
N THR A 411 9.44 -8.68 -6.62
CA THR A 411 10.37 -9.65 -6.05
C THR A 411 10.68 -9.34 -4.60
N ILE A 412 11.01 -8.09 -4.28
CA ILE A 412 11.29 -7.65 -2.91
C ILE A 412 10.06 -7.82 -2.01
N ASN A 413 8.87 -7.63 -2.57
CA ASN A 413 7.61 -7.79 -1.84
C ASN A 413 7.38 -9.21 -1.29
N LEU A 414 7.93 -10.23 -1.91
CA LEU A 414 7.87 -11.60 -1.38
C LEU A 414 8.61 -11.74 -0.04
N PHE A 415 9.56 -10.85 0.24
CA PHE A 415 10.41 -10.90 1.44
C PHE A 415 10.07 -9.82 2.46
N ILE A 416 9.60 -8.66 2.04
CA ILE A 416 9.25 -7.52 2.91
C ILE A 416 7.79 -7.15 2.65
N SER A 417 6.89 -7.51 3.55
CA SER A 417 5.45 -7.31 3.38
C SER A 417 4.97 -5.87 3.62
N SER A 418 5.75 -5.05 4.35
CA SER A 418 5.37 -3.66 4.65
C SER A 418 5.63 -2.73 3.48
N ALA A 419 4.58 -2.20 2.84
CA ALA A 419 4.68 -1.25 1.74
C ALA A 419 5.41 0.04 2.14
N SER A 420 5.09 0.62 3.29
CA SER A 420 5.74 1.85 3.77
C SER A 420 7.22 1.65 4.05
N ALA A 421 7.60 0.55 4.72
CA ALA A 421 8.99 0.24 5.03
C ALA A 421 9.82 -0.02 3.75
N LYS A 422 9.26 -0.77 2.77
CA LYS A 422 9.92 -0.98 1.47
C LYS A 422 10.15 0.33 0.74
N TRP A 423 9.13 1.17 0.64
CA TRP A 423 9.28 2.42 -0.09
C TRP A 423 10.21 3.39 0.61
N ALA A 424 10.19 3.47 1.93
CA ALA A 424 11.14 4.26 2.69
C ALA A 424 12.61 3.81 2.44
N PHE A 425 12.82 2.51 2.22
CA PHE A 425 14.12 1.95 1.85
C PHE A 425 14.48 2.18 0.37
N LEU A 426 13.54 1.98 -0.55
CA LEU A 426 13.79 2.03 -2.00
C LEU A 426 13.76 3.43 -2.57
N ALA A 427 12.88 4.31 -2.09
CA ALA A 427 12.72 5.65 -2.66
C ALA A 427 14.01 6.48 -2.66
N PRO A 428 14.81 6.54 -1.58
CA PRO A 428 16.06 7.31 -1.58
C PRO A 428 17.07 6.88 -2.66
N ILE A 429 16.94 5.65 -3.17
CA ILE A 429 17.82 5.10 -4.20
C ILE A 429 17.17 5.23 -5.58
N LEU A 430 15.95 4.70 -5.73
CA LEU A 430 15.29 4.61 -7.04
C LEU A 430 14.86 5.97 -7.57
N VAL A 431 14.30 6.84 -6.72
CA VAL A 431 13.76 8.12 -7.19
C VAL A 431 14.85 9.03 -7.75
N PRO A 432 15.98 9.30 -7.06
CA PRO A 432 17.04 10.11 -7.61
C PRO A 432 17.68 9.52 -8.87
N MET A 433 17.91 8.20 -8.87
CA MET A 433 18.50 7.48 -9.99
C MET A 433 17.64 7.56 -11.25
N LEU A 434 16.34 7.34 -11.13
CA LEU A 434 15.42 7.33 -12.27
C LEU A 434 15.01 8.74 -12.69
N ALA A 435 14.96 9.70 -11.77
CA ALA A 435 14.79 11.10 -12.09
C ALA A 435 15.99 11.62 -12.91
N SER A 436 17.21 11.22 -12.56
CA SER A 436 18.41 11.52 -13.36
C SER A 436 18.37 10.83 -14.74
N ALA A 437 17.65 9.73 -14.89
CA ALA A 437 17.39 9.08 -16.19
C ALA A 437 16.24 9.74 -16.99
N GLY A 438 15.52 10.71 -16.41
CA GLY A 438 14.45 11.47 -17.08
C GLY A 438 13.03 11.04 -16.71
N MET A 439 12.86 10.10 -15.77
CA MET A 439 11.54 9.68 -15.29
C MET A 439 11.03 10.61 -14.19
N THR A 440 9.72 10.87 -14.17
CA THR A 440 9.13 11.67 -13.09
C THR A 440 9.05 10.88 -11.78
N PRO A 441 9.22 11.53 -10.61
CA PRO A 441 9.10 10.85 -9.30
C PRO A 441 7.76 10.16 -9.11
N GLU A 442 6.67 10.72 -9.66
CA GLU A 442 5.32 10.16 -9.62
C GLU A 442 5.22 8.85 -10.39
N LEU A 443 5.89 8.75 -11.55
CA LEU A 443 5.93 7.53 -12.35
C LEU A 443 6.71 6.42 -11.64
N VAL A 444 7.83 6.76 -11.02
CA VAL A 444 8.63 5.81 -10.22
C VAL A 444 7.79 5.29 -9.05
N GLN A 445 7.06 6.17 -8.37
CA GLN A 445 6.13 5.78 -7.31
C GLN A 445 4.99 4.89 -7.83
N ALA A 446 4.41 5.19 -9.00
CA ALA A 446 3.36 4.38 -9.60
C ALA A 446 3.86 2.97 -9.95
N ALA A 447 5.07 2.86 -10.53
CA ALA A 447 5.69 1.57 -10.82
C ALA A 447 5.97 0.75 -9.54
N TYR A 448 6.43 1.42 -8.48
CA TYR A 448 6.56 0.80 -7.16
C TYR A 448 5.20 0.25 -6.66
N ARG A 449 4.14 1.05 -6.72
CA ARG A 449 2.79 0.67 -6.26
C ARG A 449 2.24 -0.56 -6.99
N VAL A 450 2.46 -0.64 -8.30
CA VAL A 450 2.10 -1.83 -9.10
C VAL A 450 2.89 -3.05 -8.62
N GLY A 451 4.23 -2.94 -8.54
CA GLY A 451 5.09 -4.04 -8.11
C GLY A 451 4.81 -4.51 -6.69
N ASP A 452 4.57 -3.58 -5.77
CA ASP A 452 4.20 -3.86 -4.37
C ASP A 452 2.92 -4.68 -4.27
N SER A 453 1.91 -4.36 -5.08
CA SER A 453 0.57 -4.94 -4.95
C SER A 453 0.44 -6.33 -5.59
N VAL A 454 1.05 -6.53 -6.77
CA VAL A 454 0.80 -7.73 -7.59
C VAL A 454 1.21 -9.05 -6.92
N THR A 455 2.17 -9.06 -6.01
CA THR A 455 2.64 -10.25 -5.30
C THR A 455 2.18 -10.35 -3.85
N ASN A 456 1.47 -9.34 -3.31
CA ASN A 456 0.90 -9.39 -1.96
C ASN A 456 0.05 -10.65 -1.71
N PRO A 457 -0.82 -11.11 -2.66
CA PRO A 457 -1.66 -12.27 -2.43
C PRO A 457 -0.88 -13.57 -2.17
N ILE A 458 0.37 -13.65 -2.60
CA ILE A 458 1.23 -14.83 -2.47
C ILE A 458 2.47 -14.58 -1.60
N ALA A 459 2.60 -13.43 -0.96
CA ALA A 459 3.73 -13.09 -0.09
C ALA A 459 3.71 -13.96 1.19
N PRO A 460 4.63 -14.92 1.37
CA PRO A 460 4.50 -15.93 2.43
C PRO A 460 4.68 -15.36 3.84
N LEU A 461 5.30 -14.20 3.96
CA LEU A 461 5.53 -13.50 5.22
C LEU A 461 4.38 -12.57 5.61
N SER A 462 3.32 -12.49 4.79
CA SER A 462 2.13 -11.74 5.14
C SER A 462 1.36 -12.47 6.26
N PRO A 463 1.13 -11.83 7.41
CA PRO A 463 0.36 -12.43 8.50
C PRO A 463 -1.09 -12.76 8.10
N TYR A 464 -1.60 -12.07 7.08
CA TYR A 464 -2.97 -12.25 6.59
C TYR A 464 -3.18 -13.58 5.86
N LEU A 465 -2.14 -14.15 5.23
CA LEU A 465 -2.25 -15.48 4.61
C LEU A 465 -2.66 -16.57 5.60
N VAL A 466 -2.20 -16.48 6.84
CA VAL A 466 -2.59 -17.43 7.91
C VAL A 466 -4.08 -17.26 8.24
N ILE A 467 -4.56 -16.03 8.35
CA ILE A 467 -5.99 -15.74 8.62
C ILE A 467 -6.86 -16.32 7.49
N ILE A 468 -6.49 -16.06 6.24
CA ILE A 468 -7.20 -16.56 5.07
C ILE A 468 -7.19 -18.09 5.02
N LEU A 469 -6.06 -18.71 5.36
CA LEU A 469 -5.95 -20.17 5.41
C LEU A 469 -6.87 -20.77 6.47
N ILE A 470 -7.03 -20.12 7.64
CA ILE A 470 -7.98 -20.55 8.67
C ILE A 470 -9.42 -20.51 8.11
N VAL A 471 -9.77 -19.48 7.36
CA VAL A 471 -11.10 -19.36 6.74
C VAL A 471 -11.29 -20.44 5.68
N ILE A 472 -10.32 -20.70 4.79
CA ILE A 472 -10.39 -21.75 3.77
C ILE A 472 -10.59 -23.12 4.42
N ARG A 473 -9.89 -23.43 5.51
CA ARG A 473 -9.97 -24.72 6.19
C ARG A 473 -11.34 -25.06 6.76
N ARG A 474 -12.21 -24.07 6.97
CA ARG A 474 -13.61 -24.32 7.33
C ARG A 474 -14.38 -25.03 6.21
N TYR A 475 -14.01 -24.78 4.95
CA TYR A 475 -14.67 -25.32 3.76
C TYR A 475 -13.87 -26.45 3.12
N GLN A 476 -12.56 -26.44 3.29
CA GLN A 476 -11.63 -27.45 2.79
C GLN A 476 -10.57 -27.78 3.86
N PRO A 477 -10.85 -28.70 4.80
CA PRO A 477 -9.99 -28.98 5.97
C PRO A 477 -8.56 -29.38 5.63
N THR A 478 -8.35 -29.98 4.45
CA THR A 478 -7.01 -30.41 3.97
C THR A 478 -6.20 -29.30 3.29
N ALA A 479 -6.76 -28.08 3.19
CA ALA A 479 -6.08 -26.96 2.54
C ALA A 479 -4.84 -26.55 3.31
N GLY A 480 -3.73 -26.37 2.58
CA GLY A 480 -2.47 -25.84 3.07
C GLY A 480 -2.14 -24.51 2.37
N LEU A 481 -1.01 -23.89 2.77
CA LEU A 481 -0.51 -22.68 2.10
C LEU A 481 -0.31 -22.89 0.60
N GLY A 482 0.17 -24.06 0.18
CA GLY A 482 0.30 -24.40 -1.25
C GLY A 482 -1.04 -24.38 -2.00
N THR A 483 -2.14 -24.78 -1.36
CA THR A 483 -3.50 -24.69 -1.93
C THR A 483 -3.89 -23.23 -2.15
N LEU A 484 -3.74 -22.41 -1.12
CA LEU A 484 -4.05 -20.98 -1.18
C LEU A 484 -3.24 -20.28 -2.28
N ILE A 485 -1.93 -20.49 -2.30
CA ILE A 485 -1.03 -19.89 -3.28
C ILE A 485 -1.37 -20.36 -4.70
N SER A 486 -1.67 -21.64 -4.90
CA SER A 486 -2.06 -22.15 -6.22
C SER A 486 -3.35 -21.53 -6.76
N LEU A 487 -4.26 -21.11 -5.87
CA LEU A 487 -5.47 -20.38 -6.23
C LEU A 487 -5.16 -18.92 -6.61
N LEU A 488 -4.16 -18.30 -5.98
CA LEU A 488 -3.85 -16.89 -6.13
C LEU A 488 -2.81 -16.59 -7.23
N ILE A 489 -1.96 -17.55 -7.61
CA ILE A 489 -0.97 -17.40 -8.70
C ILE A 489 -1.57 -16.86 -10.00
N PRO A 490 -2.73 -17.33 -10.52
CA PRO A 490 -3.29 -16.80 -11.76
C PRO A 490 -3.58 -15.31 -11.71
N TYR A 491 -4.06 -14.83 -10.56
CA TYR A 491 -4.32 -13.41 -10.36
C TYR A 491 -3.01 -12.61 -10.33
N CYS A 492 -2.01 -13.07 -9.58
CA CYS A 492 -0.71 -12.42 -9.49
C CYS A 492 0.01 -12.36 -10.84
N ALA A 493 0.02 -13.47 -11.59
CA ALA A 493 0.67 -13.53 -12.90
C ALA A 493 -0.01 -12.62 -13.92
N ALA A 494 -1.34 -12.63 -13.97
CA ALA A 494 -2.09 -11.79 -14.88
C ALA A 494 -1.98 -10.30 -14.49
N SER A 495 -2.09 -9.95 -13.22
CA SER A 495 -1.94 -8.56 -12.77
C SER A 495 -0.51 -8.05 -13.00
N LEU A 496 0.51 -8.87 -12.74
CA LEU A 496 1.91 -8.49 -13.02
C LEU A 496 2.11 -8.08 -14.48
N VAL A 497 1.59 -8.87 -15.43
CA VAL A 497 1.78 -8.60 -16.85
C VAL A 497 0.85 -7.48 -17.32
N LEU A 498 -0.44 -7.60 -17.04
CA LEU A 498 -1.44 -6.69 -17.61
C LEU A 498 -1.45 -5.32 -16.95
N TRP A 499 -1.30 -5.24 -15.64
CA TRP A 499 -1.27 -3.95 -14.95
C TRP A 499 0.04 -3.20 -15.21
N THR A 500 1.18 -3.90 -15.31
CA THR A 500 2.43 -3.31 -15.83
C THR A 500 2.25 -2.78 -17.24
N GLY A 501 1.63 -3.56 -18.12
CA GLY A 501 1.31 -3.13 -19.48
C GLY A 501 0.42 -1.88 -19.51
N VAL A 502 -0.58 -1.80 -18.64
CA VAL A 502 -1.43 -0.61 -18.47
C VAL A 502 -0.60 0.61 -18.04
N LEU A 503 0.31 0.46 -17.07
CA LEU A 503 1.16 1.57 -16.64
C LEU A 503 2.08 2.06 -17.76
N ILE A 504 2.68 1.15 -18.52
CA ILE A 504 3.51 1.47 -19.70
C ILE A 504 2.69 2.22 -20.76
N ALA A 505 1.49 1.72 -21.07
CA ALA A 505 0.60 2.36 -22.02
C ALA A 505 0.12 3.74 -21.53
N TRP A 506 -0.19 3.88 -20.23
CA TRP A 506 -0.59 5.13 -19.61
C TRP A 506 0.48 6.21 -19.76
N ASN A 507 1.72 5.84 -19.46
CA ASN A 507 2.87 6.71 -19.62
C ASN A 507 3.14 7.07 -21.09
N ALA A 508 3.11 6.08 -21.99
CA ALA A 508 3.31 6.29 -23.43
C ALA A 508 2.25 7.21 -24.07
N LEU A 509 1.03 7.21 -23.53
CA LEU A 509 -0.06 8.11 -23.96
C LEU A 509 0.05 9.51 -23.34
N GLY A 510 0.99 9.76 -22.46
CA GLY A 510 1.16 11.04 -21.78
C GLY A 510 -0.01 11.42 -20.86
N ILE A 511 -0.77 10.43 -20.35
CA ILE A 511 -1.91 10.68 -19.47
C ILE A 511 -1.37 11.04 -18.07
N PRO A 512 -1.84 12.13 -17.42
CA PRO A 512 -1.38 12.48 -16.09
C PRO A 512 -1.72 11.38 -15.08
N LEU A 513 -0.78 11.09 -14.18
CA LEU A 513 -0.97 10.08 -13.13
C LEU A 513 -1.88 10.57 -12.00
N GLY A 514 -1.87 11.88 -11.76
CA GLY A 514 -2.67 12.57 -10.76
C GLY A 514 -3.03 13.99 -11.17
N PRO A 515 -3.83 14.70 -10.37
CA PRO A 515 -4.17 16.11 -10.57
C PRO A 515 -2.99 17.03 -10.24
#